data_e998c24c9c838d0b5a826a24e4af90d4
#
_entry.id   e998c24c9c838d0b5a826a24e4af90d4
#
_cell.length_a   1.000
_cell.length_b   1.000
_cell.length_c   1.000
_cell.angle_alpha   90.00
_cell.angle_beta   90.00
_cell.angle_gamma   90.00
#
_symmetry.space_group_name_H-M   'P 1'
#
loop_
_entity.id
_entity.type
_entity.pdbx_description
1 polymer ?
#
loop_
_entity_poly.entity_id
_entity_poly.type
_entity_poly.pdbx_seq_one_letter_code
_entity_poly.pdbx_strand_id
1 'polypeptide(L)'
;VGRVRLVPGSGEFKLNGKTLEQYFPNKVHQQVVREPLVTVDRVDNFDVVATLRGGGPSGQAGALRMAIARALAAYDPDDRPALKKAGFLTRAAREKERKK
;
A
#
# COMPACT_ATOMS: atom_id res chain seq x y z
N VAL A 1 -0.32 7.88 7.25
CA VAL A 1 0.06 8.06 5.83
C VAL A 1 -0.42 9.40 5.35
N GLY A 2 0.48 10.21 4.84
CA GLY A 2 0.10 11.50 4.32
C GLY A 2 -0.49 11.42 2.92
N ARG A 3 0.29 10.90 1.96
CA ARG A 3 -0.13 10.83 0.57
C ARG A 3 0.47 9.65 -0.13
N VAL A 4 -0.29 9.06 -1.05
CA VAL A 4 0.22 8.01 -1.93
C VAL A 4 -0.22 8.32 -3.35
N ARG A 5 0.73 8.22 -4.29
CA ARG A 5 0.46 8.34 -5.71
C ARG A 5 1.08 7.18 -6.46
N LEU A 6 0.34 6.70 -7.43
CA LEU A 6 0.86 5.72 -8.39
C LEU A 6 1.15 6.45 -9.69
N VAL A 7 2.37 6.28 -10.17
CA VAL A 7 2.75 6.86 -11.46
C VAL A 7 3.26 5.74 -12.35
N PRO A 8 3.14 5.86 -13.67
CA PRO A 8 3.68 4.82 -14.56
C PRO A 8 5.18 4.67 -14.32
N GLY A 9 5.63 3.43 -14.18
CA GLY A 9 7.03 3.19 -13.89
C GLY A 9 7.36 1.71 -13.91
N SER A 10 8.43 1.36 -13.23
CA SER A 10 8.98 0.02 -13.27
C SER A 10 8.97 -0.70 -11.92
N GLY A 11 8.27 -0.18 -10.93
CA GLY A 11 8.16 -0.83 -9.65
C GLY A 11 9.01 -0.22 -8.55
N GLU A 12 9.44 1.02 -8.72
CA GLU A 12 10.24 1.70 -7.70
C GLU A 12 9.34 2.34 -6.65
N PHE A 13 9.90 2.47 -5.45
CA PHE A 13 9.21 3.13 -4.34
C PHE A 13 10.00 4.35 -3.92
N LYS A 14 9.30 5.47 -3.73
CA LYS A 14 9.87 6.67 -3.14
C LYS A 14 9.05 7.04 -1.92
N LEU A 15 9.60 6.71 -0.76
CA LEU A 15 8.91 6.88 0.52
C LEU A 15 9.66 7.96 1.29
N ASN A 16 9.08 9.15 1.33
CA ASN A 16 9.76 10.33 1.90
C ASN A 16 11.13 10.55 1.27
N GLY A 17 11.24 10.30 -0.04
CA GLY A 17 12.48 10.47 -0.78
C GLY A 17 13.47 9.31 -0.66
N LYS A 18 13.06 8.22 0.00
CA LYS A 18 13.92 7.05 0.20
C LYS A 18 13.37 5.85 -0.56
N THR A 19 14.26 4.90 -0.85
CA THR A 19 13.81 3.64 -1.45
C THR A 19 13.04 2.82 -0.42
N LEU A 20 12.35 1.79 -0.90
CA LEU A 20 11.63 0.89 -0.01
C LEU A 20 12.56 0.26 1.02
N GLU A 21 13.71 -0.22 0.58
CA GLU A 21 14.68 -0.85 1.45
C GLU A 21 15.27 0.11 2.47
N GLN A 22 15.44 1.35 2.08
CA GLN A 22 15.96 2.38 3.00
C GLN A 22 14.93 2.75 4.06
N TYR A 23 13.67 2.86 3.65
CA TYR A 23 12.61 3.27 4.58
C TYR A 23 12.15 2.12 5.47
N PHE A 24 12.02 0.92 4.88
CA PHE A 24 11.63 -0.29 5.60
C PHE A 24 12.73 -1.33 5.46
N PRO A 25 13.74 -1.31 6.36
CA PRO A 25 14.83 -2.31 6.29
C PRO A 25 14.35 -3.72 6.54
N ASN A 26 13.24 -3.89 7.25
CA ASN A 26 12.69 -5.20 7.54
C ASN A 26 11.98 -5.75 6.29
N LYS A 27 12.41 -6.94 5.84
CA LYS A 27 11.86 -7.55 4.64
C LYS A 27 10.36 -7.86 4.77
N VAL A 28 9.89 -8.14 5.98
CA VAL A 28 8.47 -8.37 6.20
C VAL A 28 7.66 -7.13 5.85
N HIS A 29 8.14 -5.96 6.29
CA HIS A 29 7.47 -4.71 5.96
C HIS A 29 7.50 -4.42 4.47
N GLN A 30 8.62 -4.70 3.81
CA GLN A 30 8.73 -4.53 2.36
C GLN A 30 7.70 -5.39 1.64
N GLN A 31 7.54 -6.63 2.06
CA GLN A 31 6.58 -7.54 1.47
C GLN A 31 5.14 -7.05 1.69
N VAL A 32 4.83 -6.60 2.91
CA VAL A 32 3.50 -6.08 3.23
C VAL A 32 3.13 -4.94 2.28
N VAL A 33 4.06 -4.03 2.05
CA VAL A 33 3.82 -2.87 1.20
C VAL A 33 3.58 -3.27 -0.26
N ARG A 34 4.25 -4.33 -0.72
CA ARG A 34 4.12 -4.79 -2.11
C ARG A 34 2.88 -5.65 -2.35
N GLU A 35 2.27 -6.20 -1.32
CA GLU A 35 1.19 -7.17 -1.46
C GLU A 35 0.08 -6.73 -2.41
N PRO A 36 -0.45 -5.50 -2.33
CA PRO A 36 -1.52 -5.11 -3.25
C PRO A 36 -1.09 -5.17 -4.72
N LEU A 37 0.13 -4.73 -5.01
CA LEU A 37 0.63 -4.75 -6.38
C LEU A 37 0.83 -6.17 -6.89
N VAL A 38 1.31 -7.05 -6.03
CA VAL A 38 1.47 -8.46 -6.38
C VAL A 38 0.12 -9.12 -6.61
N THR A 39 -0.87 -8.80 -5.79
CA THR A 39 -2.20 -9.37 -5.88
C THR A 39 -2.85 -9.10 -7.23
N VAL A 40 -2.64 -7.92 -7.79
CA VAL A 40 -3.22 -7.55 -9.08
C VAL A 40 -2.20 -7.62 -10.22
N ASP A 41 -1.01 -8.17 -9.95
CA ASP A 41 0.04 -8.37 -10.93
C ASP A 41 0.44 -7.09 -11.65
N ARG A 42 0.64 -6.02 -10.87
CA ARG A 42 1.04 -4.72 -11.41
C ARG A 42 2.30 -4.19 -10.78
N VAL A 43 3.11 -5.09 -10.23
CA VAL A 43 4.32 -4.72 -9.49
C VAL A 43 5.32 -3.95 -10.37
N ASP A 44 5.37 -4.26 -11.65
CA ASP A 44 6.30 -3.60 -12.59
C ASP A 44 5.63 -2.50 -13.42
N ASN A 45 4.39 -2.18 -13.12
CA ASN A 45 3.64 -1.20 -13.91
C ASN A 45 3.65 0.19 -13.33
N PHE A 46 3.90 0.29 -12.03
CA PHE A 46 3.81 1.56 -11.31
C PHE A 46 5.00 1.79 -10.41
N ASP A 47 5.37 3.05 -10.28
CA ASP A 47 6.19 3.51 -9.16
C ASP A 47 5.24 4.06 -8.09
N VAL A 48 5.61 3.87 -6.84
CA VAL A 48 4.82 4.37 -5.72
C VAL A 48 5.55 5.53 -5.10
N VAL A 49 4.90 6.68 -5.07
CA VAL A 49 5.43 7.87 -4.42
C VAL A 49 4.55 8.17 -3.21
N ALA A 50 5.13 8.17 -2.04
CA ALA A 50 4.35 8.33 -0.81
C ALA A 50 5.06 9.22 0.20
N THR A 51 4.26 9.92 0.96
CA THR A 51 4.70 10.67 2.14
C THR A 51 4.12 9.98 3.36
N LEU A 52 4.99 9.59 4.28
CA LEU A 52 4.58 8.83 5.46
C LEU A 52 4.87 9.65 6.72
N ARG A 53 3.97 9.56 7.68
CA ARG A 53 4.09 10.30 8.93
C ARG A 53 3.55 9.50 10.10
N GLY A 54 4.20 9.63 11.23
CA GLY A 54 3.73 9.09 12.50
C GLY A 54 3.73 7.59 12.54
N GLY A 55 3.42 7.05 13.71
CA GLY A 55 3.38 5.63 13.93
C GLY A 55 4.73 4.94 13.81
N GLY A 56 4.75 3.66 14.07
CA GLY A 56 5.95 2.85 13.90
C GLY A 56 6.03 2.25 12.52
N PRO A 57 7.16 1.60 12.19
CA PRO A 57 7.33 1.00 10.87
C PRO A 57 6.22 -0.01 10.50
N SER A 58 5.81 -0.85 11.44
CA SER A 58 4.74 -1.83 11.19
C SER A 58 3.43 -1.15 10.86
N GLY A 59 3.06 -0.13 11.63
CA GLY A 59 1.83 0.61 11.38
C GLY A 59 1.88 1.34 10.06
N GLN A 60 3.02 1.93 9.74
CA GLN A 60 3.19 2.63 8.48
C GLN A 60 3.10 1.68 7.29
N ALA A 61 3.70 0.49 7.40
CA ALA A 61 3.65 -0.49 6.32
C ALA A 61 2.20 -0.93 6.06
N GLY A 62 1.44 -1.21 7.11
CA GLY A 62 0.04 -1.58 6.96
C GLY A 62 -0.82 -0.48 6.37
N ALA A 63 -0.61 0.76 6.82
CA ALA A 63 -1.34 1.90 6.29
C ALA A 63 -0.98 2.16 4.83
N LEU A 64 0.28 2.04 4.48
CA LEU A 64 0.74 2.23 3.11
C LEU A 64 0.15 1.15 2.20
N ARG A 65 0.13 -0.10 2.66
CA ARG A 65 -0.49 -1.19 1.91
C ARG A 65 -1.94 -0.85 1.55
N MET A 66 -2.71 -0.42 2.54
CA MET A 66 -4.10 -0.07 2.31
C MET A 66 -4.24 1.11 1.35
N ALA A 67 -3.39 2.12 1.50
CA ALA A 67 -3.43 3.29 0.64
C ALA A 67 -3.09 2.93 -0.81
N ILE A 68 -2.10 2.05 -1.01
CA ILE A 68 -1.75 1.57 -2.35
C ILE A 68 -2.92 0.80 -2.95
N ALA A 69 -3.57 -0.07 -2.16
CA ALA A 69 -4.71 -0.83 -2.65
C ALA A 69 -5.85 0.10 -3.10
N ARG A 70 -6.12 1.14 -2.33
CA ARG A 70 -7.14 2.12 -2.69
C ARG A 70 -6.78 2.86 -3.98
N ALA A 71 -5.51 3.22 -4.12
CA ALA A 71 -5.05 3.90 -5.33
C ALA A 71 -5.18 3.01 -6.54
N LEU A 72 -4.83 1.73 -6.41
CA LEU A 72 -4.99 0.75 -7.48
C LEU A 72 -6.45 0.58 -7.87
N ALA A 73 -7.34 0.47 -6.89
CA ALA A 73 -8.76 0.32 -7.16
C ALA A 73 -9.34 1.56 -7.85
N ALA A 74 -8.84 2.73 -7.51
CA ALA A 74 -9.26 3.97 -8.17
C ALA A 74 -8.72 4.07 -9.58
N TYR A 75 -7.48 3.58 -9.80
CA TYR A 75 -6.87 3.60 -11.12
C TYR A 75 -7.58 2.64 -12.07
N ASP A 76 -7.86 1.43 -11.59
CA ASP A 76 -8.52 0.41 -12.39
C ASP A 76 -9.57 -0.30 -11.54
N PRO A 77 -10.85 0.05 -11.70
CA PRO A 77 -11.92 -0.58 -10.92
C PRO A 77 -12.00 -2.10 -11.09
N ASP A 78 -11.45 -2.64 -12.17
CA ASP A 78 -11.45 -4.09 -12.38
C ASP A 78 -10.56 -4.81 -11.36
N ASP A 79 -9.60 -4.12 -10.78
CA ASP A 79 -8.74 -4.70 -9.75
C ASP A 79 -9.39 -4.68 -8.36
N ARG A 80 -10.47 -3.94 -8.19
CA ARG A 80 -11.09 -3.76 -6.89
C ARG A 80 -11.59 -5.08 -6.26
N PRO A 81 -12.25 -5.98 -7.00
CA PRO A 81 -12.69 -7.23 -6.39
C PRO A 81 -11.55 -8.07 -5.84
N ALA A 82 -10.44 -8.15 -6.56
CA ALA A 82 -9.28 -8.91 -6.09
C ALA A 82 -8.68 -8.29 -4.83
N LEU A 83 -8.56 -6.98 -4.79
CA LEU A 83 -8.02 -6.27 -3.64
C LEU A 83 -8.94 -6.40 -2.43
N LYS A 84 -10.24 -6.33 -2.65
CA LYS A 84 -11.22 -6.49 -1.58
C LYS A 84 -11.21 -7.92 -1.03
N LYS A 85 -11.13 -8.89 -1.92
CA LYS A 85 -11.08 -10.29 -1.52
C LYS A 85 -9.84 -10.59 -0.68
N ALA A 86 -8.73 -9.97 -1.01
CA ALA A 86 -7.49 -10.13 -0.25
C ALA A 86 -7.51 -9.38 1.08
N GLY A 87 -8.51 -8.52 1.31
CA GLY A 87 -8.64 -7.79 2.56
C GLY A 87 -7.92 -6.46 2.61
N PHE A 88 -7.36 -6.02 1.50
CA PHE A 88 -6.57 -4.78 1.48
C PHE A 88 -7.44 -3.52 1.47
N LEU A 89 -8.70 -3.63 1.10
CA LEU A 89 -9.63 -2.50 1.09
C LEU A 89 -10.51 -2.46 2.32
N THR A 90 -10.48 -3.49 3.14
CA THR A 90 -11.30 -3.59 4.34
C THR A 90 -10.63 -2.87 5.48
N ARG A 91 -11.33 -1.98 6.12
CA ARG A 91 -10.87 -1.44 7.38
C ARG A 91 -11.10 -2.48 8.45
N ALA A 92 -10.17 -2.65 9.17
CA ALA A 92 -10.32 -3.57 10.30
C ALA A 92 -11.44 -3.13 11.17
N ALA A 93 -12.02 -3.08 10.99
CA ALA A 93 -12.77 -2.81 11.46
C ALA A 93 -13.23 -2.50 12.24
N ARG A 94 -13.12 -2.21 11.95
CA ARG A 94 -13.66 -1.78 12.57
C ARG A 94 -14.16 -1.85 13.02
N GLU A 95 -14.01 -1.63 12.59
CA GLU A 95 -14.57 -1.47 13.02
C GLU A 95 -15.03 -1.64 13.46
N LYS A 96 -14.96 -1.52 13.58
CA LYS A 96 -15.50 -1.44 14.07
C LYS A 96 -15.88 -1.53 14.53
N GLU A 97 -15.73 -1.35 14.45
CA GLU A 97 -16.13 -1.12 15.00
C GLU A 97 -16.56 -1.32 15.48
N ARG A 98 -16.56 -1.21 15.80
CA ARG A 98 -17.06 -1.09 16.50
C ARG A 98 -17.58 -1.29 16.96
N LYS A 99 -17.65 -1.22 16.98
CA LYS A 99 -18.14 -1.18 17.57
C LYS A 99 -18.41 -1.31 18.07
N LYS A 100 -18.31 -1.25 18.18
CA LYS A 100 -18.57 -1.11 18.76
C LYS A 100 -18.74 -1.13 19.11
#